data_1851e12ee8bd8d847265b00c2246c0af
#
_entry.id   1851e12ee8bd8d847265b00c2246c0af
#
_cell.length_a   1.000
_cell.length_b   1.000
_cell.length_c   1.000
_cell.angle_alpha   90.00
_cell.angle_beta   90.00
_cell.angle_gamma   90.00
#
_symmetry.space_group_name_H-M   'P 1'
#
loop_
_entity.id
_entity.type
_entity.pdbx_description
1 polymer ?
#
loop_
_entity_poly.entity_id
_entity_poly.type
_entity_poly.pdbx_seq_one_letter_code
_entity_poly.pdbx_strand_id
1 'polypeptide(L)'
;MSEHEDSLLFRQRHTLAHVLAEAVQRVQQRDVEVAIGPAIDNWLYYDFLFSPEKQIWEEDLKKVQDQMEKIVKEWQDLIRIDVPAEESDYLVNTLMKQKYKDEMRREFLAAWENISFYINTIVEAAKDRVLQWIDENYVKYYEWITEYLQTKYPEKFAGKFVTFLDMCEWPHVGSTKEIDPKSFKIDKLAWAYWRWNSNNVMMTRIYVWAFSNKEELKEYSDMMEEAKKRDHRKLGKDLDLFFFDDLTWKWLPMYMPRGYIVYHLLEEYIREKETKLWYLHVMTPCLWNVELYRTSGHLAHYQDGMFPIMEREWEEFVLRPMNCPHHMMIYANQLHSYKDLPIRIGEIAHDFRFESSGTLKWIERSRHFCQNDAHLFVTPENMKDEFKKVVDLIFDVYKDFGIENYRCILSLRDPEDKVKYHQDDEMREKAENALREVMNEIWIEYTEEIWEAAFYWPKLDVNVKPAIGNEYTLSTCQLDFCLPAKFDLKYTDKDGEKKTPIVIHRAILWAIGRFFAYIIEETKWVFPVWLTPEQVRIIPVADAFNDYANKVCEELRTNNFRVSVDEWWDSFNKKIRNAELLKIPYILIVGEKEVGSNSVSVREFVSKEQYVLSLDEFVKKLDEIVKSKK
;
A
#
# COMPACT_ATOMS: atom_id res chain seq x y z
N MET A 1 -20.20 -16.92 -9.06
CA MET A 1 -20.18 -15.46 -9.33
C MET A 1 -20.65 -14.77 -8.06
N SER A 2 -19.88 -13.82 -7.52
CA SER A 2 -20.31 -13.02 -6.36
C SER A 2 -21.40 -12.02 -6.80
N GLU A 3 -22.25 -11.55 -5.87
CA GLU A 3 -23.26 -10.51 -6.17
C GLU A 3 -22.63 -9.23 -6.77
N HIS A 4 -21.36 -8.99 -6.51
CA HIS A 4 -20.58 -7.86 -7.03
C HIS A 4 -20.27 -8.00 -8.54
N GLU A 5 -20.05 -9.23 -9.02
CA GLU A 5 -19.72 -9.52 -10.44
C GLU A 5 -20.91 -9.39 -11.39
N ASP A 6 -22.13 -9.30 -10.87
CA ASP A 6 -23.36 -9.12 -11.67
C ASP A 6 -23.86 -7.66 -11.72
N SER A 7 -23.15 -6.73 -11.08
CA SER A 7 -23.52 -5.31 -11.05
C SER A 7 -23.43 -4.66 -12.46
N LEU A 8 -24.31 -3.69 -12.73
CA LEU A 8 -24.28 -2.92 -13.99
C LEU A 8 -22.90 -2.26 -14.22
N LEU A 9 -22.31 -1.69 -13.18
CA LEU A 9 -21.01 -1.02 -13.26
C LEU A 9 -19.87 -2.01 -13.59
N PHE A 10 -19.91 -3.24 -13.06
CA PHE A 10 -18.95 -4.27 -13.42
C PHE A 10 -19.07 -4.63 -14.91
N ARG A 11 -20.30 -4.83 -15.43
CA ARG A 11 -20.54 -5.09 -16.85
C ARG A 11 -20.09 -3.93 -17.74
N GLN A 12 -20.32 -2.67 -17.31
CA GLN A 12 -19.82 -1.48 -18.02
C GLN A 12 -18.30 -1.45 -18.09
N ARG A 13 -17.60 -1.71 -16.95
CA ARG A 13 -16.14 -1.79 -16.91
C ARG A 13 -15.60 -2.88 -17.81
N HIS A 14 -16.22 -4.05 -17.78
CA HIS A 14 -15.78 -5.16 -18.62
C HIS A 14 -16.00 -4.86 -20.11
N THR A 15 -17.11 -4.23 -20.46
CA THR A 15 -17.33 -3.74 -21.83
C THR A 15 -16.30 -2.70 -22.24
N LEU A 16 -15.91 -1.80 -21.33
CA LEU A 16 -14.85 -0.84 -21.60
C LEU A 16 -13.47 -1.49 -21.82
N ALA A 17 -13.22 -2.69 -21.27
CA ALA A 17 -12.01 -3.45 -21.60
C ALA A 17 -12.00 -3.89 -23.08
N HIS A 18 -13.13 -4.33 -23.60
CA HIS A 18 -13.29 -4.61 -25.04
C HIS A 18 -13.17 -3.33 -25.89
N VAL A 19 -13.79 -2.24 -25.44
CA VAL A 19 -13.65 -0.93 -26.11
C VAL A 19 -12.20 -0.46 -26.14
N LEU A 20 -11.43 -0.68 -25.08
CA LEU A 20 -9.99 -0.39 -25.02
C LEU A 20 -9.22 -1.26 -26.04
N ALA A 21 -9.48 -2.57 -26.07
CA ALA A 21 -8.81 -3.48 -27.00
C ALA A 21 -9.13 -3.11 -28.45
N GLU A 22 -10.39 -2.82 -28.77
CA GLU A 22 -10.81 -2.34 -30.09
C GLU A 22 -10.13 -0.99 -30.44
N ALA A 23 -10.08 -0.03 -29.49
CA ALA A 23 -9.45 1.27 -29.71
C ALA A 23 -7.95 1.14 -30.02
N VAL A 24 -7.25 0.29 -29.29
CA VAL A 24 -5.82 0.00 -29.54
C VAL A 24 -5.62 -0.65 -30.90
N GLN A 25 -6.46 -1.64 -31.27
CA GLN A 25 -6.39 -2.28 -32.58
C GLN A 25 -6.69 -1.29 -33.73
N ARG A 26 -7.61 -0.36 -33.55
CA ARG A 26 -7.92 0.67 -34.54
C ARG A 26 -6.74 1.65 -34.73
N VAL A 27 -6.07 2.04 -33.62
CA VAL A 27 -4.91 2.94 -33.64
C VAL A 27 -3.69 2.24 -34.25
N GLN A 28 -3.47 0.97 -33.93
CA GLN A 28 -2.33 0.17 -34.40
C GLN A 28 -2.60 -0.66 -35.65
N GLN A 29 -3.73 -0.45 -36.33
CA GLN A 29 -4.08 -1.16 -37.57
C GLN A 29 -4.05 -2.70 -37.39
N ARG A 30 -4.42 -3.19 -36.23
CA ARG A 30 -4.36 -4.60 -35.79
C ARG A 30 -2.97 -5.23 -35.60
N ASP A 31 -1.91 -4.50 -35.74
CA ASP A 31 -0.56 -5.02 -35.51
C ASP A 31 -0.27 -5.05 -33.99
N VAL A 32 -1.13 -5.79 -33.26
CA VAL A 32 -1.06 -6.00 -31.81
C VAL A 32 -1.71 -7.31 -31.41
N GLU A 33 -1.04 -8.07 -30.53
CA GLU A 33 -1.65 -9.21 -29.88
C GLU A 33 -2.40 -8.75 -28.61
N VAL A 34 -3.66 -9.16 -28.49
CA VAL A 34 -4.50 -8.90 -27.30
C VAL A 34 -4.47 -10.11 -26.38
N ALA A 35 -4.33 -9.88 -25.08
CA ALA A 35 -4.23 -10.95 -24.10
C ALA A 35 -5.43 -11.00 -23.16
N ILE A 36 -5.44 -10.29 -22.05
CA ILE A 36 -6.50 -10.32 -21.04
C ILE A 36 -6.89 -8.92 -20.56
N GLY A 37 -8.19 -8.71 -20.30
CA GLY A 37 -8.73 -7.44 -19.85
C GLY A 37 -9.80 -7.57 -18.77
N PRO A 38 -9.43 -7.87 -17.50
CA PRO A 38 -10.37 -7.94 -16.40
C PRO A 38 -10.87 -6.56 -15.94
N ALA A 39 -12.10 -6.52 -15.44
CA ALA A 39 -12.62 -5.43 -14.65
C ALA A 39 -12.19 -5.62 -13.18
N ILE A 40 -11.84 -4.53 -12.51
CA ILE A 40 -11.45 -4.46 -11.10
C ILE A 40 -12.24 -3.31 -10.44
N ASP A 41 -12.27 -3.21 -9.12
CA ASP A 41 -13.18 -2.32 -8.36
C ASP A 41 -13.43 -0.91 -8.93
N ASN A 42 -12.40 -0.10 -9.16
CA ASN A 42 -12.56 1.27 -9.68
C ASN A 42 -11.93 1.45 -11.07
N TRP A 43 -11.43 0.39 -11.67
CA TRP A 43 -10.64 0.42 -12.89
C TRP A 43 -10.72 -0.88 -13.67
N LEU A 44 -10.19 -0.86 -14.87
CA LEU A 44 -9.95 -2.00 -15.72
C LEU A 44 -8.57 -1.88 -16.34
N TYR A 45 -8.06 -2.96 -16.85
CA TYR A 45 -6.88 -2.92 -17.69
C TYR A 45 -7.03 -3.88 -18.87
N TYR A 46 -6.13 -3.74 -19.82
CA TYR A 46 -5.94 -4.73 -20.88
C TYR A 46 -4.46 -4.89 -21.20
N ASP A 47 -4.03 -6.14 -21.40
CA ASP A 47 -2.64 -6.51 -21.71
C ASP A 47 -2.47 -6.70 -23.22
N PHE A 48 -1.41 -6.08 -23.74
CA PHE A 48 -1.08 -6.08 -25.15
C PHE A 48 0.38 -6.48 -25.37
N LEU A 49 0.64 -7.23 -26.46
CA LEU A 49 1.98 -7.41 -26.97
C LEU A 49 2.09 -6.71 -28.31
N PHE A 50 2.94 -5.70 -28.37
CA PHE A 50 3.24 -4.94 -29.59
C PHE A 50 4.50 -5.46 -30.26
N SER A 51 4.57 -5.34 -31.59
CA SER A 51 5.84 -5.44 -32.29
C SER A 51 6.74 -4.24 -31.89
N PRO A 52 8.09 -4.37 -31.91
CA PRO A 52 8.98 -3.30 -31.50
C PRO A 52 8.76 -1.96 -32.23
N GLU A 53 8.29 -2.03 -33.47
CA GLU A 53 8.05 -0.86 -34.34
C GLU A 53 6.71 -0.18 -34.07
N LYS A 54 5.79 -0.85 -33.36
CA LYS A 54 4.41 -0.40 -33.12
C LYS A 54 4.10 -0.20 -31.64
N GLN A 55 5.13 -0.11 -30.79
CA GLN A 55 4.96 0.12 -29.36
C GLN A 55 4.18 1.40 -29.09
N ILE A 56 3.18 1.32 -28.20
CA ILE A 56 2.45 2.49 -27.68
C ILE A 56 3.23 3.10 -26.50
N TRP A 57 3.32 4.43 -26.50
CA TRP A 57 3.94 5.22 -25.44
C TRP A 57 2.90 6.14 -24.76
N GLU A 58 3.29 6.78 -23.66
CA GLU A 58 2.38 7.66 -22.90
C GLU A 58 1.76 8.78 -23.77
N GLU A 59 2.50 9.29 -24.75
CA GLU A 59 2.04 10.31 -25.70
C GLU A 59 0.92 9.82 -26.64
N ASP A 60 0.82 8.52 -26.87
CA ASP A 60 -0.24 7.92 -27.70
C ASP A 60 -1.53 7.64 -26.94
N LEU A 61 -1.49 7.62 -25.60
CA LEU A 61 -2.66 7.31 -24.76
C LEU A 61 -3.84 8.25 -25.03
N LYS A 62 -3.56 9.50 -25.38
CA LYS A 62 -4.61 10.44 -25.77
C LYS A 62 -5.35 10.00 -27.03
N LYS A 63 -4.64 9.46 -28.04
CA LYS A 63 -5.26 8.95 -29.28
C LYS A 63 -6.16 7.74 -28.97
N VAL A 64 -5.70 6.86 -28.09
CA VAL A 64 -6.48 5.70 -27.64
C VAL A 64 -7.71 6.16 -26.87
N GLN A 65 -7.60 7.11 -25.94
CA GLN A 65 -8.72 7.69 -25.20
C GLN A 65 -9.78 8.29 -26.15
N ASP A 66 -9.34 9.12 -27.10
CA ASP A 66 -10.24 9.74 -28.08
C ASP A 66 -10.94 8.68 -28.94
N GLN A 67 -10.26 7.57 -29.24
CA GLN A 67 -10.84 6.46 -30.00
C GLN A 67 -11.84 5.67 -29.16
N MET A 68 -11.56 5.41 -27.87
CA MET A 68 -12.53 4.78 -26.95
C MET A 68 -13.82 5.61 -26.83
N GLU A 69 -13.71 6.94 -26.67
CA GLU A 69 -14.89 7.82 -26.62
C GLU A 69 -15.72 7.80 -27.90
N LYS A 70 -15.07 7.65 -29.07
CA LYS A 70 -15.75 7.50 -30.37
C LYS A 70 -16.50 6.17 -30.43
N ILE A 71 -15.84 5.07 -30.07
CA ILE A 71 -16.44 3.72 -30.07
C ILE A 71 -17.69 3.68 -29.20
N VAL A 72 -17.63 4.25 -27.99
CA VAL A 72 -18.82 4.33 -27.11
C VAL A 72 -19.96 5.10 -27.78
N LYS A 73 -19.67 6.19 -28.49
CA LYS A 73 -20.67 7.01 -29.23
C LYS A 73 -21.17 6.37 -30.53
N GLU A 74 -20.54 5.32 -31.00
CA GLU A 74 -21.00 4.53 -32.15
C GLU A 74 -22.24 3.68 -31.83
N TRP A 75 -22.52 3.50 -30.51
CA TRP A 75 -23.66 2.71 -30.01
C TRP A 75 -23.61 1.26 -30.49
N GLN A 76 -22.45 0.65 -30.28
CA GLN A 76 -22.24 -0.75 -30.63
C GLN A 76 -23.11 -1.67 -29.77
N ASP A 77 -23.68 -2.71 -30.39
CA ASP A 77 -24.31 -3.82 -29.68
C ASP A 77 -23.25 -4.90 -29.39
N LEU A 78 -23.32 -5.55 -28.22
CA LEU A 78 -22.48 -6.67 -27.85
C LEU A 78 -23.28 -7.97 -27.93
N ILE A 79 -22.87 -8.85 -28.84
CA ILE A 79 -23.55 -10.12 -29.10
C ILE A 79 -22.72 -11.28 -28.59
N ARG A 80 -23.27 -12.09 -27.71
CA ARG A 80 -22.63 -13.32 -27.22
C ARG A 80 -22.99 -14.50 -28.13
N ILE A 81 -21.96 -15.30 -28.45
CA ILE A 81 -22.07 -16.64 -29.02
C ILE A 81 -21.29 -17.63 -28.19
N ASP A 82 -21.84 -18.82 -28.00
CA ASP A 82 -21.17 -19.95 -27.37
C ASP A 82 -20.94 -20.99 -28.47
N VAL A 83 -19.64 -21.36 -28.65
CA VAL A 83 -19.24 -22.20 -29.78
C VAL A 83 -18.48 -23.44 -29.30
N PRO A 84 -18.58 -24.58 -30.03
CA PRO A 84 -17.84 -25.80 -29.71
C PRO A 84 -16.33 -25.64 -30.00
N ALA A 85 -15.54 -26.60 -29.52
CA ALA A 85 -14.09 -26.58 -29.59
C ALA A 85 -13.52 -26.33 -30.99
N GLU A 86 -14.04 -27.02 -32.01
CA GLU A 86 -13.58 -26.85 -33.41
C GLU A 86 -13.79 -25.44 -33.93
N GLU A 87 -14.95 -24.86 -33.66
CA GLU A 87 -15.28 -23.51 -34.11
C GLU A 87 -14.49 -22.45 -33.31
N SER A 88 -14.27 -22.68 -32.02
CA SER A 88 -13.42 -21.79 -31.21
C SER A 88 -11.98 -21.78 -31.72
N ASP A 89 -11.46 -22.91 -32.20
CA ASP A 89 -10.15 -23.00 -32.85
C ASP A 89 -10.09 -22.15 -34.12
N TYR A 90 -11.09 -22.28 -34.97
CA TYR A 90 -11.20 -21.47 -36.19
C TYR A 90 -11.27 -19.98 -35.91
N LEU A 91 -12.11 -19.58 -34.93
CA LEU A 91 -12.25 -18.16 -34.54
C LEU A 91 -10.93 -17.60 -34.02
N VAL A 92 -10.24 -18.30 -33.11
CA VAL A 92 -9.02 -17.78 -32.46
C VAL A 92 -7.81 -17.87 -33.38
N ASN A 93 -7.57 -19.02 -34.03
CA ASN A 93 -6.33 -19.28 -34.76
C ASN A 93 -6.39 -18.85 -36.24
N THR A 94 -7.57 -18.85 -36.85
CA THR A 94 -7.73 -18.49 -38.28
C THR A 94 -8.22 -17.06 -38.43
N LEU A 95 -9.30 -16.69 -37.72
CA LEU A 95 -9.89 -15.36 -37.83
C LEU A 95 -9.13 -14.34 -36.98
N MET A 96 -9.04 -14.51 -35.65
CA MET A 96 -8.40 -13.53 -34.76
C MET A 96 -6.88 -13.52 -34.90
N LYS A 97 -6.26 -14.69 -35.09
CA LYS A 97 -4.79 -14.89 -35.10
C LYS A 97 -4.14 -14.37 -33.82
N GLN A 98 -4.69 -14.73 -32.66
CA GLN A 98 -4.27 -14.25 -31.35
C GLN A 98 -3.70 -15.40 -30.51
N LYS A 99 -2.38 -15.43 -30.40
CA LYS A 99 -1.62 -16.51 -29.72
C LYS A 99 -2.04 -16.69 -28.26
N TYR A 100 -2.17 -15.61 -27.50
CA TYR A 100 -2.50 -15.66 -26.07
C TYR A 100 -3.95 -16.07 -25.83
N LYS A 101 -4.84 -15.75 -26.75
CA LYS A 101 -6.23 -16.22 -26.73
C LYS A 101 -6.30 -17.74 -27.00
N ASP A 102 -5.43 -18.29 -27.86
CA ASP A 102 -5.36 -19.74 -28.07
C ASP A 102 -4.85 -20.49 -26.84
N GLU A 103 -3.86 -19.92 -26.13
CA GLU A 103 -3.38 -20.49 -24.87
C GLU A 103 -4.52 -20.56 -23.82
N MET A 104 -5.28 -19.49 -23.67
CA MET A 104 -6.44 -19.45 -22.76
C MET A 104 -7.55 -20.39 -23.22
N ARG A 105 -7.85 -20.43 -24.53
CA ARG A 105 -8.86 -21.34 -25.11
C ARG A 105 -8.59 -22.80 -24.74
N ARG A 106 -7.34 -23.24 -24.88
CA ARG A 106 -6.96 -24.64 -24.55
C ARG A 106 -7.18 -24.96 -23.07
N GLU A 107 -6.98 -24.02 -22.18
CA GLU A 107 -7.27 -24.20 -20.75
C GLU A 107 -8.76 -24.26 -20.47
N PHE A 108 -9.54 -23.35 -21.07
CA PHE A 108 -11.00 -23.36 -20.91
C PHE A 108 -11.64 -24.64 -21.46
N LEU A 109 -11.14 -25.18 -22.56
CA LEU A 109 -11.61 -26.45 -23.10
C LEU A 109 -11.33 -27.65 -22.19
N ALA A 110 -10.33 -27.55 -21.31
CA ALA A 110 -10.10 -28.59 -20.31
C ALA A 110 -11.17 -28.61 -19.19
N ALA A 111 -11.88 -27.51 -19.02
CA ALA A 111 -12.92 -27.34 -17.99
C ALA A 111 -14.34 -27.29 -18.55
N TRP A 112 -14.54 -26.89 -19.83
CA TRP A 112 -15.83 -26.63 -20.43
C TRP A 112 -15.94 -27.17 -21.87
N GLU A 113 -17.16 -27.52 -22.29
CA GLU A 113 -17.44 -28.03 -23.64
C GLU A 113 -17.53 -26.91 -24.70
N ASN A 114 -17.97 -25.72 -24.32
CA ASN A 114 -18.15 -24.59 -25.21
C ASN A 114 -17.36 -23.36 -24.74
N ILE A 115 -16.91 -22.55 -25.69
CA ILE A 115 -16.21 -21.30 -25.47
C ILE A 115 -17.08 -20.14 -25.87
N SER A 116 -17.17 -19.12 -25.01
CA SER A 116 -17.95 -17.91 -25.29
C SER A 116 -17.10 -16.81 -25.94
N PHE A 117 -17.73 -16.12 -26.88
CA PHE A 117 -17.19 -14.95 -27.55
C PHE A 117 -18.19 -13.80 -27.45
N TYR A 118 -17.67 -12.60 -27.30
CA TYR A 118 -18.44 -11.36 -27.43
C TYR A 118 -18.00 -10.59 -28.67
N ILE A 119 -18.99 -10.18 -29.45
CA ILE A 119 -18.79 -9.53 -30.72
C ILE A 119 -19.41 -8.13 -30.65
N ASN A 120 -18.60 -7.10 -30.87
CA ASN A 120 -19.05 -5.74 -30.99
C ASN A 120 -19.54 -5.49 -32.41
N THR A 121 -20.74 -4.91 -32.57
CA THR A 121 -21.35 -4.68 -33.86
C THR A 121 -21.99 -3.30 -33.95
N ILE A 122 -22.01 -2.75 -35.17
CA ILE A 122 -22.82 -1.59 -35.55
C ILE A 122 -23.87 -1.99 -36.60
N VAL A 123 -24.86 -1.15 -36.78
CA VAL A 123 -25.80 -1.32 -37.93
C VAL A 123 -25.01 -1.17 -39.23
N GLU A 124 -25.15 -2.12 -40.16
CA GLU A 124 -24.37 -2.14 -41.43
C GLU A 124 -24.52 -0.84 -42.23
N ALA A 125 -25.70 -0.25 -42.25
CA ALA A 125 -25.96 1.04 -42.91
C ALA A 125 -25.12 2.23 -42.30
N ALA A 126 -24.55 2.07 -41.11
CA ALA A 126 -23.71 3.10 -40.49
C ALA A 126 -22.22 2.88 -40.75
N LYS A 127 -21.81 1.76 -41.38
CA LYS A 127 -20.44 1.35 -41.61
C LYS A 127 -19.55 2.46 -42.16
N ASP A 128 -19.92 3.01 -43.33
CA ASP A 128 -19.08 4.01 -43.99
C ASP A 128 -18.89 5.31 -43.16
N ARG A 129 -19.95 5.70 -42.45
CA ARG A 129 -19.89 6.86 -41.55
C ARG A 129 -18.98 6.64 -40.32
N VAL A 130 -19.05 5.44 -39.74
CA VAL A 130 -18.33 5.11 -38.52
C VAL A 130 -16.85 4.82 -38.81
N LEU A 131 -16.56 4.13 -39.92
CA LEU A 131 -15.22 3.62 -40.23
C LEU A 131 -14.44 4.48 -41.23
N GLN A 132 -14.96 5.62 -41.70
CA GLN A 132 -14.37 6.47 -42.74
C GLN A 132 -12.93 6.95 -42.44
N TRP A 133 -12.51 6.93 -41.16
CA TRP A 133 -11.18 7.36 -40.70
C TRP A 133 -10.30 6.21 -40.21
N ILE A 134 -10.74 4.98 -40.42
CA ILE A 134 -10.05 3.78 -39.97
C ILE A 134 -9.30 3.19 -41.18
N ASP A 135 -8.16 2.55 -40.90
CA ASP A 135 -7.33 1.91 -41.91
C ASP A 135 -8.14 0.90 -42.75
N GLU A 136 -7.95 0.94 -44.08
CA GLU A 136 -8.68 0.10 -45.02
C GLU A 136 -8.46 -1.40 -44.76
N ASN A 137 -7.27 -1.82 -44.32
CA ASN A 137 -6.99 -3.22 -44.03
C ASN A 137 -7.73 -3.71 -42.79
N TYR A 138 -7.89 -2.81 -41.80
CA TYR A 138 -8.72 -3.10 -40.62
C TYR A 138 -10.17 -3.33 -41.04
N VAL A 139 -10.70 -2.45 -41.87
CA VAL A 139 -12.12 -2.57 -42.35
C VAL A 139 -12.31 -3.83 -43.15
N LYS A 140 -11.45 -4.13 -44.15
CA LYS A 140 -11.48 -5.36 -44.96
C LYS A 140 -11.43 -6.64 -44.11
N TYR A 141 -10.65 -6.61 -43.06
CA TYR A 141 -10.58 -7.76 -42.17
C TYR A 141 -11.91 -7.99 -41.43
N TYR A 142 -12.53 -6.96 -40.92
CA TYR A 142 -13.84 -7.10 -40.24
C TYR A 142 -15.00 -7.30 -41.23
N GLU A 143 -14.85 -6.93 -42.49
CA GLU A 143 -15.76 -7.37 -43.58
C GLU A 143 -15.78 -8.89 -43.69
N TRP A 144 -14.62 -9.51 -43.73
CA TRP A 144 -14.50 -10.95 -43.80
C TRP A 144 -15.08 -11.66 -42.56
N ILE A 145 -14.83 -11.16 -41.36
CA ILE A 145 -15.48 -11.70 -40.14
C ILE A 145 -17.01 -11.51 -40.19
N THR A 146 -17.47 -10.37 -40.63
CA THR A 146 -18.87 -10.07 -40.75
C THR A 146 -19.55 -11.05 -41.68
N GLU A 147 -18.99 -11.29 -42.86
CA GLU A 147 -19.53 -12.27 -43.84
C GLU A 147 -19.59 -13.69 -43.24
N TYR A 148 -18.54 -14.10 -42.53
CA TYR A 148 -18.53 -15.39 -41.86
C TYR A 148 -19.64 -15.50 -40.82
N LEU A 149 -19.78 -14.52 -39.93
CA LEU A 149 -20.79 -14.55 -38.87
C LEU A 149 -22.20 -14.38 -39.36
N GLN A 150 -22.44 -13.55 -40.38
CA GLN A 150 -23.75 -13.43 -41.05
C GLN A 150 -24.17 -14.75 -41.73
N THR A 151 -23.21 -15.49 -42.29
CA THR A 151 -23.47 -16.80 -42.93
C THR A 151 -23.75 -17.87 -41.88
N LYS A 152 -22.99 -17.88 -40.78
CA LYS A 152 -23.08 -18.91 -39.75
C LYS A 152 -24.21 -18.69 -38.74
N TYR A 153 -24.46 -17.43 -38.39
CA TYR A 153 -25.46 -17.00 -37.39
C TYR A 153 -26.35 -15.88 -37.93
N PRO A 154 -27.11 -16.14 -39.04
CA PRO A 154 -27.92 -15.07 -39.69
C PRO A 154 -28.93 -14.44 -38.74
N GLU A 155 -29.50 -15.20 -37.80
CA GLU A 155 -30.48 -14.71 -36.82
C GLU A 155 -29.90 -13.66 -35.85
N LYS A 156 -28.58 -13.65 -35.63
CA LYS A 156 -27.92 -12.72 -34.73
C LYS A 156 -27.23 -11.55 -35.44
N PHE A 157 -26.72 -11.76 -36.66
CA PHE A 157 -25.87 -10.80 -37.36
C PHE A 157 -26.43 -10.21 -38.64
N ALA A 158 -27.67 -10.54 -39.05
CA ALA A 158 -28.28 -9.92 -40.22
C ALA A 158 -28.34 -8.39 -40.10
N GLY A 159 -27.80 -7.68 -41.10
CA GLY A 159 -27.76 -6.20 -41.12
C GLY A 159 -26.84 -5.55 -40.11
N LYS A 160 -25.93 -6.33 -39.56
CA LYS A 160 -24.91 -5.84 -38.58
C LYS A 160 -23.51 -5.99 -39.18
N PHE A 161 -22.63 -5.01 -38.91
CA PHE A 161 -21.23 -5.04 -39.25
C PHE A 161 -20.42 -5.24 -37.97
N VAL A 162 -19.49 -6.19 -37.96
CA VAL A 162 -18.60 -6.50 -36.82
C VAL A 162 -17.47 -5.50 -36.76
N THR A 163 -17.22 -4.94 -35.59
CA THR A 163 -16.13 -3.99 -35.34
C THR A 163 -15.04 -4.56 -34.47
N PHE A 164 -15.38 -5.54 -33.61
CA PHE A 164 -14.41 -6.21 -32.74
C PHE A 164 -14.95 -7.61 -32.34
N LEU A 165 -14.03 -8.52 -32.08
CA LEU A 165 -14.31 -9.90 -31.64
C LEU A 165 -13.31 -10.27 -30.55
N ASP A 166 -13.82 -10.73 -29.40
CA ASP A 166 -12.97 -11.24 -28.33
C ASP A 166 -13.55 -12.51 -27.69
N MET A 167 -12.65 -13.39 -27.25
CA MET A 167 -12.97 -14.56 -26.44
C MET A 167 -13.12 -14.13 -24.99
N CYS A 168 -14.29 -14.26 -24.41
CA CYS A 168 -14.60 -13.76 -23.09
C CYS A 168 -15.76 -14.51 -22.43
N GLU A 169 -15.64 -14.78 -21.14
CA GLU A 169 -16.64 -15.49 -20.35
C GLU A 169 -17.57 -14.54 -19.57
N TRP A 170 -17.03 -13.41 -19.15
CA TRP A 170 -17.70 -12.49 -18.23
C TRP A 170 -18.82 -11.69 -18.89
N PRO A 171 -19.88 -11.32 -18.13
CA PRO A 171 -21.01 -10.60 -18.69
C PRO A 171 -20.65 -9.16 -19.09
N HIS A 172 -21.28 -8.70 -20.18
CA HIS A 172 -21.19 -7.34 -20.73
C HIS A 172 -22.54 -6.62 -20.65
N VAL A 173 -22.54 -5.32 -20.90
CA VAL A 173 -23.78 -4.59 -21.21
C VAL A 173 -24.29 -4.99 -22.61
N GLY A 174 -25.57 -4.78 -22.85
CA GLY A 174 -26.17 -5.11 -24.17
C GLY A 174 -25.71 -4.17 -25.28
N SER A 175 -25.42 -2.93 -24.94
CA SER A 175 -24.92 -1.93 -25.89
C SER A 175 -24.05 -0.89 -25.22
N THR A 176 -23.06 -0.33 -25.95
CA THR A 176 -22.25 0.80 -25.47
C THR A 176 -23.08 2.07 -25.19
N LYS A 177 -24.35 2.13 -25.58
CA LYS A 177 -25.32 3.18 -25.18
C LYS A 177 -25.48 3.27 -23.66
N GLU A 178 -25.26 2.18 -22.94
CA GLU A 178 -25.38 2.10 -21.49
C GLU A 178 -24.16 2.69 -20.77
N ILE A 179 -23.17 3.19 -21.51
CA ILE A 179 -21.93 3.76 -20.98
C ILE A 179 -21.89 5.25 -21.29
N ASP A 180 -21.66 6.10 -20.29
CA ASP A 180 -21.39 7.51 -20.50
C ASP A 180 -19.98 7.69 -21.11
N PRO A 181 -19.84 8.30 -22.30
CA PRO A 181 -18.54 8.52 -22.94
C PRO A 181 -17.56 9.37 -22.12
N LYS A 182 -18.03 9.99 -21.03
CA LYS A 182 -17.25 10.82 -20.11
C LYS A 182 -17.02 10.17 -18.76
N SER A 183 -17.46 8.92 -18.55
CA SER A 183 -17.34 8.20 -17.28
C SER A 183 -16.03 7.42 -17.11
N PHE A 184 -15.13 7.45 -18.08
CA PHE A 184 -13.86 6.72 -18.05
C PHE A 184 -12.68 7.56 -18.55
N LYS A 185 -11.49 7.22 -18.08
CA LYS A 185 -10.24 7.89 -18.42
C LYS A 185 -9.06 6.92 -18.37
N ILE A 186 -8.20 6.92 -19.39
CA ILE A 186 -6.94 6.20 -19.34
C ILE A 186 -6.06 6.85 -18.27
N ASP A 187 -5.57 6.05 -17.34
CA ASP A 187 -4.69 6.50 -16.24
C ASP A 187 -3.23 6.46 -16.65
N LYS A 188 -2.73 5.26 -16.98
CA LYS A 188 -1.31 5.03 -17.25
C LYS A 188 -1.05 3.79 -18.08
N LEU A 189 0.18 3.73 -18.57
CA LEU A 189 0.78 2.55 -19.17
C LEU A 189 1.77 1.94 -18.18
N ALA A 190 1.80 0.60 -18.11
CA ALA A 190 2.76 -0.13 -17.30
C ALA A 190 3.22 -1.41 -18.02
N TRP A 191 4.30 -2.00 -17.52
CA TRP A 191 4.81 -3.28 -17.98
C TRP A 191 4.38 -4.38 -17.03
N ALA A 192 3.88 -5.50 -17.55
CA ALA A 192 3.46 -6.65 -16.76
C ALA A 192 3.89 -7.95 -17.45
N TYR A 193 4.40 -8.90 -16.68
CA TYR A 193 4.67 -10.22 -17.21
C TYR A 193 3.38 -10.99 -17.43
N TRP A 194 3.28 -11.70 -18.56
CA TRP A 194 2.16 -12.58 -18.84
C TRP A 194 1.92 -13.52 -17.67
N ARG A 195 0.68 -13.55 -17.16
CA ARG A 195 0.27 -14.37 -16.01
C ARG A 195 1.10 -14.15 -14.75
N TRP A 196 1.60 -12.94 -14.54
CA TRP A 196 2.39 -12.54 -13.35
C TRP A 196 3.66 -13.36 -13.13
N ASN A 197 4.11 -14.14 -14.13
CA ASN A 197 5.31 -14.96 -14.07
C ASN A 197 6.47 -14.23 -14.77
N SER A 198 7.52 -13.92 -14.02
CA SER A 198 8.71 -13.23 -14.52
C SER A 198 9.49 -13.98 -15.61
N ASN A 199 9.23 -15.27 -15.78
CA ASN A 199 9.81 -16.07 -16.86
C ASN A 199 9.06 -15.94 -18.20
N ASN A 200 7.86 -15.35 -18.18
CA ASN A 200 7.04 -15.13 -19.37
C ASN A 200 7.36 -13.80 -20.04
N VAL A 201 6.79 -13.59 -21.23
CA VAL A 201 6.97 -12.36 -21.99
C VAL A 201 6.41 -11.15 -21.22
N MET A 202 7.11 -10.04 -21.35
CA MET A 202 6.67 -8.76 -20.80
C MET A 202 5.70 -8.08 -21.78
N MET A 203 4.51 -7.76 -21.31
CA MET A 203 3.43 -7.11 -22.04
C MET A 203 3.26 -5.66 -21.62
N THR A 204 2.65 -4.88 -22.48
CA THR A 204 2.21 -3.52 -22.17
C THR A 204 0.79 -3.58 -21.62
N ARG A 205 0.60 -3.06 -20.40
CA ARG A 205 -0.68 -2.97 -19.72
C ARG A 205 -1.19 -1.53 -19.71
N ILE A 206 -2.39 -1.31 -20.21
CA ILE A 206 -3.06 0.00 -20.19
C ILE A 206 -4.14 -0.03 -19.13
N TYR A 207 -4.08 0.90 -18.17
CA TYR A 207 -5.05 1.05 -17.09
C TYR A 207 -6.06 2.15 -17.41
N VAL A 208 -7.34 1.89 -17.10
CA VAL A 208 -8.44 2.82 -17.32
C VAL A 208 -9.27 2.93 -16.04
N TRP A 209 -9.50 4.13 -15.56
CA TRP A 209 -10.51 4.42 -14.54
C TRP A 209 -11.88 4.43 -15.17
N ALA A 210 -12.88 3.79 -14.53
CA ALA A 210 -14.24 3.73 -15.05
C ALA A 210 -15.27 3.76 -13.92
N PHE A 211 -16.20 4.69 -14.04
CA PHE A 211 -17.26 4.99 -13.08
C PHE A 211 -18.64 5.02 -13.76
N SER A 212 -19.70 5.14 -12.97
CA SER A 212 -21.06 5.16 -13.53
C SER A 212 -21.33 6.42 -14.35
N ASN A 213 -20.68 7.54 -14.01
CA ASN A 213 -20.89 8.84 -14.65
C ASN A 213 -19.64 9.73 -14.57
N LYS A 214 -19.72 10.88 -15.26
CA LYS A 214 -18.63 11.85 -15.33
C LYS A 214 -18.32 12.49 -13.98
N GLU A 215 -19.32 12.70 -13.15
CA GLU A 215 -19.19 13.36 -11.84
C GLU A 215 -18.33 12.50 -10.90
N GLU A 216 -18.64 11.21 -10.79
CA GLU A 216 -17.87 10.25 -10.00
C GLU A 216 -16.42 10.12 -10.49
N LEU A 217 -16.22 10.07 -11.83
CA LEU A 217 -14.87 10.06 -12.41
C LEU A 217 -14.09 11.33 -12.03
N LYS A 218 -14.75 12.49 -12.05
CA LYS A 218 -14.13 13.76 -11.70
C LYS A 218 -13.74 13.78 -10.23
N GLU A 219 -14.64 13.40 -9.33
CA GLU A 219 -14.35 13.32 -7.89
C GLU A 219 -13.16 12.40 -7.62
N TYR A 220 -13.12 11.22 -8.25
CA TYR A 220 -12.00 10.30 -8.13
C TYR A 220 -10.71 10.88 -8.71
N SER A 221 -10.78 11.54 -9.88
CA SER A 221 -9.61 12.18 -10.49
C SER A 221 -9.04 13.29 -9.62
N ASP A 222 -9.93 14.16 -9.05
CA ASP A 222 -9.53 15.23 -8.14
C ASP A 222 -8.90 14.66 -6.87
N MET A 223 -9.48 13.57 -6.32
CA MET A 223 -8.91 12.83 -5.19
C MET A 223 -7.52 12.29 -5.53
N MET A 224 -7.32 11.68 -6.69
CA MET A 224 -6.03 11.12 -7.11
C MET A 224 -4.97 12.19 -7.41
N GLU A 225 -5.38 13.37 -7.91
CA GLU A 225 -4.47 14.50 -8.07
C GLU A 225 -4.03 15.07 -6.72
N GLU A 226 -4.94 15.19 -5.77
CA GLU A 226 -4.62 15.60 -4.41
C GLU A 226 -3.72 14.55 -3.73
N ALA A 227 -4.00 13.29 -3.99
CA ALA A 227 -3.20 12.16 -3.59
C ALA A 227 -1.73 12.28 -4.05
N LYS A 228 -1.49 12.54 -5.33
CA LYS A 228 -0.13 12.73 -5.89
C LYS A 228 0.63 13.89 -5.22
N LYS A 229 -0.06 14.92 -4.71
CA LYS A 229 0.58 16.02 -3.98
C LYS A 229 1.06 15.63 -2.59
N ARG A 230 0.40 14.62 -1.98
CA ARG A 230 0.70 14.12 -0.64
C ARG A 230 1.71 12.97 -0.63
N ASP A 231 1.96 12.36 -1.78
CA ASP A 231 2.79 11.17 -1.93
C ASP A 231 4.12 11.32 -1.17
N HIS A 232 4.39 10.42 -0.22
CA HIS A 232 5.59 10.45 0.61
C HIS A 232 6.88 10.41 -0.22
N ARG A 233 6.86 9.81 -1.41
CA ARG A 233 8.00 9.75 -2.33
C ARG A 233 8.35 11.14 -2.86
N LYS A 234 7.33 11.89 -3.26
CA LYS A 234 7.48 13.27 -3.74
C LYS A 234 7.89 14.19 -2.59
N LEU A 235 7.14 14.17 -1.48
CA LEU A 235 7.45 15.00 -0.32
C LEU A 235 8.80 14.64 0.30
N GLY A 236 9.17 13.35 0.32
CA GLY A 236 10.47 12.89 0.78
C GLY A 236 11.63 13.51 0.00
N LYS A 237 11.49 13.58 -1.33
CA LYS A 237 12.47 14.23 -2.20
C LYS A 237 12.46 15.76 -2.07
N ASP A 238 11.26 16.38 -2.12
CA ASP A 238 11.12 17.85 -2.09
C ASP A 238 11.60 18.46 -0.76
N LEU A 239 11.54 17.70 0.33
CA LEU A 239 11.88 18.13 1.68
C LEU A 239 13.19 17.53 2.23
N ASP A 240 13.89 16.76 1.40
CA ASP A 240 15.17 16.11 1.74
C ASP A 240 15.07 15.23 2.99
N LEU A 241 14.11 14.26 2.98
CA LEU A 241 13.85 13.41 4.15
C LEU A 241 14.56 12.07 4.08
N PHE A 242 14.56 11.45 2.91
CA PHE A 242 15.17 10.15 2.65
C PHE A 242 15.42 9.95 1.16
N PHE A 243 16.32 9.06 0.83
CA PHE A 243 16.59 8.66 -0.54
C PHE A 243 17.00 7.20 -0.64
N PHE A 244 17.02 6.70 -1.87
CA PHE A 244 17.51 5.37 -2.23
C PHE A 244 18.59 5.53 -3.30
N ASP A 245 19.65 4.75 -3.22
CA ASP A 245 20.75 4.79 -4.16
C ASP A 245 21.16 3.37 -4.58
N ASP A 246 21.48 3.19 -5.85
CA ASP A 246 21.83 1.89 -6.41
C ASP A 246 23.15 1.32 -5.83
N LEU A 247 24.07 2.19 -5.41
CA LEU A 247 25.33 1.76 -4.78
C LEU A 247 25.13 1.18 -3.37
N THR A 248 24.11 1.66 -2.66
CA THR A 248 23.74 1.12 -1.35
C THR A 248 22.78 -0.05 -1.44
N TRP A 249 22.45 -0.46 -2.64
CA TRP A 249 21.44 -1.41 -3.02
C TRP A 249 20.00 -0.85 -3.04
N LYS A 250 19.28 -1.23 -4.06
CA LYS A 250 17.87 -0.83 -4.24
C LYS A 250 17.02 -1.25 -3.04
N TRP A 251 16.17 -0.35 -2.58
CA TRP A 251 15.20 -0.61 -1.53
C TRP A 251 15.78 -0.73 -0.10
N LEU A 252 16.96 -0.14 0.13
CA LEU A 252 17.49 0.17 1.45
C LEU A 252 17.40 1.69 1.67
N PRO A 253 16.48 2.18 2.51
CA PRO A 253 16.29 3.61 2.70
C PRO A 253 17.45 4.24 3.48
N MET A 254 17.92 5.41 3.03
CA MET A 254 18.78 6.28 3.78
C MET A 254 18.01 7.51 4.23
N TYR A 255 17.93 7.72 5.54
CA TYR A 255 17.25 8.88 6.12
C TYR A 255 18.19 10.07 6.22
N MET A 256 17.78 11.20 5.66
CA MET A 256 18.50 12.47 5.75
C MET A 256 18.30 13.11 7.13
N PRO A 257 19.10 14.08 7.56
CA PRO A 257 19.01 14.64 8.91
C PRO A 257 17.59 15.07 9.31
N ARG A 258 16.85 15.71 8.42
CA ARG A 258 15.46 16.14 8.69
C ARG A 258 14.51 14.95 8.85
N GLY A 259 14.64 13.96 7.99
CA GLY A 259 13.84 12.74 8.08
C GLY A 259 14.21 11.89 9.29
N TYR A 260 15.50 11.78 9.61
CA TYR A 260 15.96 11.04 10.79
C TYR A 260 15.47 11.65 12.11
N ILE A 261 15.40 12.97 12.22
CA ILE A 261 14.84 13.61 13.43
C ILE A 261 13.38 13.15 13.65
N VAL A 262 12.55 13.16 12.64
CA VAL A 262 11.15 12.69 12.77
C VAL A 262 11.10 11.20 13.10
N TYR A 263 11.91 10.41 12.43
CA TYR A 263 12.04 8.97 12.67
C TYR A 263 12.39 8.68 14.13
N HIS A 264 13.41 9.36 14.65
CA HIS A 264 13.88 9.23 16.03
C HIS A 264 12.81 9.69 17.05
N LEU A 265 12.11 10.79 16.77
CA LEU A 265 11.01 11.25 17.63
C LEU A 265 9.85 10.25 17.71
N LEU A 266 9.58 9.50 16.63
CA LEU A 266 8.59 8.41 16.65
C LEU A 266 9.07 7.25 17.53
N GLU A 267 10.37 6.91 17.47
CA GLU A 267 10.95 5.89 18.35
C GLU A 267 10.88 6.30 19.82
N GLU A 268 11.23 7.53 20.16
CA GLU A 268 11.15 8.07 21.52
C GLU A 268 9.70 8.09 22.02
N TYR A 269 8.77 8.54 21.17
CA TYR A 269 7.35 8.60 21.48
C TYR A 269 6.79 7.24 21.90
N ILE A 270 7.04 6.20 21.11
CA ILE A 270 6.49 4.87 21.43
C ILE A 270 7.20 4.24 22.62
N ARG A 271 8.52 4.40 22.77
CA ARG A 271 9.26 3.94 23.95
C ARG A 271 8.77 4.59 25.24
N GLU A 272 8.41 5.88 25.21
CA GLU A 272 7.85 6.58 26.38
C GLU A 272 6.52 5.95 26.80
N LYS A 273 5.62 5.66 25.84
CA LYS A 273 4.33 4.99 26.12
C LYS A 273 4.54 3.57 26.67
N GLU A 274 5.39 2.81 26.04
CA GLU A 274 5.72 1.44 26.45
C GLU A 274 6.37 1.38 27.85
N THR A 275 7.27 2.30 28.15
CA THR A 275 7.90 2.40 29.47
C THR A 275 6.86 2.62 30.59
N LYS A 276 5.87 3.48 30.34
CA LYS A 276 4.73 3.70 31.24
C LYS A 276 3.89 2.45 31.47
N LEU A 277 3.88 1.53 30.52
CA LEU A 277 3.20 0.24 30.57
C LEU A 277 4.12 -0.92 31.00
N TRP A 278 5.29 -0.61 31.55
CA TRP A 278 6.26 -1.58 32.08
C TRP A 278 6.83 -2.54 31.02
N TYR A 279 7.04 -2.08 29.81
CA TYR A 279 7.81 -2.84 28.82
C TYR A 279 9.32 -2.78 29.13
N LEU A 280 9.98 -3.91 28.99
CA LEU A 280 11.43 -4.06 29.14
C LEU A 280 12.06 -3.98 27.75
N HIS A 281 12.73 -2.87 27.46
CA HIS A 281 13.39 -2.68 26.17
C HIS A 281 14.70 -3.44 26.08
N VAL A 282 14.89 -4.16 24.99
CA VAL A 282 16.09 -4.94 24.69
C VAL A 282 16.66 -4.53 23.33
N MET A 283 17.86 -5.04 23.04
CA MET A 283 18.50 -4.95 21.74
C MET A 283 19.12 -6.31 21.40
N THR A 284 18.75 -6.86 20.24
CA THR A 284 19.26 -8.13 19.76
C THR A 284 20.00 -7.98 18.43
N PRO A 285 21.00 -8.85 18.14
CA PRO A 285 21.77 -8.76 16.89
C PRO A 285 20.90 -8.96 15.64
N CYS A 286 21.33 -8.38 14.52
CA CYS A 286 20.67 -8.54 13.22
C CYS A 286 21.09 -9.83 12.49
N LEU A 287 22.20 -10.41 12.87
CA LEU A 287 22.80 -11.60 12.26
C LEU A 287 22.78 -12.77 13.24
N TRP A 288 22.27 -13.91 12.83
CA TRP A 288 22.08 -15.07 13.69
C TRP A 288 22.40 -16.39 13.01
N ASN A 289 22.70 -17.41 13.85
CA ASN A 289 22.81 -18.79 13.41
C ASN A 289 21.49 -19.30 12.82
N VAL A 290 21.53 -19.98 11.69
CA VAL A 290 20.35 -20.50 10.98
C VAL A 290 19.51 -21.46 11.83
N GLU A 291 20.13 -22.16 12.79
CA GLU A 291 19.43 -23.11 13.68
C GLU A 291 18.31 -22.45 14.49
N LEU A 292 18.45 -21.15 14.83
CA LEU A 292 17.39 -20.42 15.51
C LEU A 292 16.10 -20.38 14.67
N TYR A 293 16.24 -20.18 13.36
CA TYR A 293 15.11 -20.13 12.42
C TYR A 293 14.64 -21.51 11.96
N ARG A 294 15.48 -22.55 12.07
CA ARG A 294 15.03 -23.95 11.96
C ARG A 294 14.16 -24.34 13.13
N THR A 295 14.60 -24.04 14.36
CA THR A 295 13.85 -24.32 15.59
C THR A 295 12.49 -23.61 15.60
N SER A 296 12.43 -22.34 15.25
CA SER A 296 11.20 -21.58 15.19
C SER A 296 10.27 -21.98 14.02
N GLY A 297 10.82 -22.61 12.97
CA GLY A 297 10.08 -23.00 11.76
C GLY A 297 10.02 -21.92 10.67
N HIS A 298 10.63 -20.76 10.87
CA HIS A 298 10.66 -19.69 9.85
C HIS A 298 11.33 -20.16 8.57
N LEU A 299 12.42 -20.93 8.67
CA LEU A 299 13.13 -21.43 7.50
C LEU A 299 12.26 -22.36 6.63
N ALA A 300 11.35 -23.12 7.24
CA ALA A 300 10.47 -24.04 6.51
C ALA A 300 9.27 -23.34 5.82
N HIS A 301 8.78 -22.21 6.38
CA HIS A 301 7.53 -21.57 5.94
C HIS A 301 7.71 -20.15 5.39
N TYR A 302 8.90 -19.57 5.52
CA TYR A 302 9.16 -18.17 5.15
C TYR A 302 10.48 -17.97 4.38
N GLN A 303 11.08 -19.07 3.86
CA GLN A 303 12.39 -19.05 3.20
C GLN A 303 12.47 -18.05 2.05
N ASP A 304 11.41 -17.93 1.23
CA ASP A 304 11.35 -17.02 0.08
C ASP A 304 11.43 -15.53 0.48
N GLY A 305 11.01 -15.22 1.70
CA GLY A 305 11.09 -13.87 2.27
C GLY A 305 12.39 -13.59 3.03
N MET A 306 13.29 -14.56 3.15
CA MET A 306 14.55 -14.41 3.87
C MET A 306 15.70 -14.05 2.91
N PHE A 307 16.68 -13.32 3.43
CA PHE A 307 17.95 -13.15 2.74
C PHE A 307 18.67 -14.50 2.63
N PRO A 308 19.53 -14.70 1.60
CA PRO A 308 20.30 -15.94 1.45
C PRO A 308 21.12 -16.28 2.69
N ILE A 309 21.21 -17.57 3.00
CA ILE A 309 22.07 -18.06 4.06
C ILE A 309 23.52 -17.77 3.67
N MET A 310 24.30 -17.28 4.62
CA MET A 310 25.72 -17.03 4.49
C MET A 310 26.48 -18.12 5.23
N GLU A 311 27.54 -18.63 4.60
CA GLU A 311 28.45 -19.62 5.20
C GLU A 311 29.84 -19.03 5.40
N ARG A 312 30.42 -19.24 6.55
CA ARG A 312 31.82 -18.94 6.85
C ARG A 312 32.36 -19.85 7.95
N GLU A 313 33.54 -20.42 7.73
CA GLU A 313 34.23 -21.25 8.73
C GLU A 313 33.36 -22.36 9.34
N TRP A 314 32.52 -23.01 8.50
CA TRP A 314 31.58 -24.09 8.86
C TRP A 314 30.35 -23.62 9.67
N GLU A 315 30.14 -22.32 9.81
CA GLU A 315 28.95 -21.74 10.43
C GLU A 315 28.01 -21.18 9.39
N GLU A 316 26.71 -21.45 9.56
CA GLU A 316 25.60 -20.89 8.76
C GLU A 316 24.92 -19.77 9.54
N PHE A 317 24.77 -18.63 8.93
CA PHE A 317 24.07 -17.50 9.51
C PHE A 317 23.24 -16.73 8.49
N VAL A 318 22.25 -16.00 8.98
CA VAL A 318 21.29 -15.26 8.17
C VAL A 318 20.93 -13.93 8.81
N LEU A 319 20.60 -12.94 7.97
CA LEU A 319 19.96 -11.72 8.43
C LEU A 319 18.56 -12.05 8.94
N ARG A 320 18.20 -11.51 10.12
CA ARG A 320 16.90 -11.80 10.73
C ARG A 320 15.73 -11.22 9.91
N PRO A 321 14.73 -12.02 9.55
CA PRO A 321 13.50 -11.54 8.95
C PRO A 321 12.49 -11.03 10.00
N MET A 322 12.63 -11.51 11.23
CA MET A 322 11.79 -11.24 12.41
C MET A 322 12.61 -11.49 13.68
N ASN A 323 12.34 -10.70 14.72
CA ASN A 323 13.05 -10.81 16.00
C ASN A 323 12.37 -11.74 17.03
N CYS A 324 11.18 -12.31 16.74
CA CYS A 324 10.44 -13.17 17.66
C CYS A 324 11.31 -14.27 18.33
N PRO A 325 12.11 -15.07 17.58
CA PRO A 325 12.93 -16.11 18.18
C PRO A 325 13.96 -15.59 19.18
N HIS A 326 14.43 -14.36 19.01
CA HIS A 326 15.40 -13.73 19.89
C HIS A 326 14.81 -13.44 21.27
N HIS A 327 13.57 -12.94 21.31
CA HIS A 327 12.87 -12.70 22.59
C HIS A 327 12.54 -14.01 23.32
N MET A 328 12.27 -15.12 22.57
CA MET A 328 12.14 -16.44 23.17
C MET A 328 13.45 -16.86 23.89
N MET A 329 14.61 -16.60 23.27
CA MET A 329 15.94 -16.88 23.86
C MET A 329 16.22 -16.00 25.08
N ILE A 330 15.80 -14.72 25.06
CA ILE A 330 15.94 -13.84 26.23
C ILE A 330 15.12 -14.38 27.39
N TYR A 331 13.85 -14.76 27.15
CA TYR A 331 13.00 -15.36 28.16
C TYR A 331 13.61 -16.68 28.69
N ALA A 332 14.07 -17.56 27.82
CA ALA A 332 14.64 -18.85 28.17
C ALA A 332 15.93 -18.75 29.02
N ASN A 333 16.61 -17.61 29.01
CA ASN A 333 17.87 -17.39 29.75
C ASN A 333 17.68 -17.31 31.27
N GLN A 334 16.46 -17.23 31.78
CA GLN A 334 16.13 -17.11 33.19
C GLN A 334 15.03 -18.09 33.60
N LEU A 335 14.96 -18.40 34.90
CA LEU A 335 13.87 -19.18 35.48
C LEU A 335 12.74 -18.24 35.87
N HIS A 336 11.52 -18.60 35.50
CA HIS A 336 10.34 -17.80 35.76
C HIS A 336 9.29 -18.56 36.58
N SER A 337 8.53 -17.81 37.37
CA SER A 337 7.35 -18.26 38.06
C SER A 337 6.11 -17.49 37.57
N TYR A 338 4.91 -17.99 37.87
CA TYR A 338 3.66 -17.29 37.54
C TYR A 338 3.59 -15.86 38.12
N LYS A 339 4.37 -15.56 39.18
CA LYS A 339 4.41 -14.23 39.80
C LYS A 339 5.20 -13.22 39.00
N ASP A 340 6.11 -13.69 38.12
CA ASP A 340 6.94 -12.84 37.27
C ASP A 340 6.19 -12.43 36.00
N LEU A 341 5.12 -13.16 35.63
CA LEU A 341 4.31 -12.89 34.46
C LEU A 341 3.17 -11.90 34.76
N PRO A 342 2.85 -10.96 33.86
CA PRO A 342 3.33 -10.86 32.49
C PRO A 342 4.73 -10.22 32.37
N ILE A 343 5.58 -10.77 31.50
CA ILE A 343 6.84 -10.18 31.10
C ILE A 343 6.66 -9.59 29.69
N ARG A 344 6.90 -8.27 29.53
CA ARG A 344 6.73 -7.55 28.25
C ARG A 344 8.08 -7.13 27.73
N ILE A 345 8.59 -7.82 26.68
CA ILE A 345 9.87 -7.52 26.06
C ILE A 345 9.62 -6.74 24.77
N GLY A 346 10.13 -5.50 24.68
CA GLY A 346 9.98 -4.63 23.52
C GLY A 346 11.32 -4.32 22.85
N GLU A 347 11.30 -4.18 21.53
CA GLU A 347 12.47 -3.80 20.74
C GLU A 347 12.07 -2.93 19.53
N ILE A 348 12.83 -1.90 19.23
CA ILE A 348 12.81 -1.32 17.89
C ILE A 348 13.75 -2.17 17.05
N ALA A 349 13.17 -3.17 16.41
CA ALA A 349 13.90 -4.27 15.78
C ALA A 349 14.26 -3.96 14.34
N HIS A 350 15.53 -4.04 13.98
CA HIS A 350 15.98 -3.99 12.59
C HIS A 350 15.78 -5.34 11.92
N ASP A 351 14.81 -5.43 11.03
CA ASP A 351 14.47 -6.65 10.29
C ASP A 351 14.75 -6.52 8.80
N PHE A 352 15.06 -7.67 8.16
CA PHE A 352 15.50 -7.75 6.78
C PHE A 352 14.66 -8.78 6.02
N ARG A 353 13.89 -8.35 5.03
CA ARG A 353 13.05 -9.23 4.22
C ARG A 353 13.37 -9.10 2.75
N PHE A 354 13.59 -10.23 2.09
CA PHE A 354 13.84 -10.27 0.64
C PHE A 354 12.51 -10.19 -0.13
N GLU A 355 11.86 -9.03 0.00
CA GLU A 355 10.62 -8.74 -0.68
C GLU A 355 10.78 -8.75 -2.21
N SER A 356 9.78 -9.27 -2.93
CA SER A 356 9.77 -9.23 -4.40
C SER A 356 9.71 -7.79 -4.91
N SER A 357 10.34 -7.52 -6.06
CA SER A 357 10.42 -6.15 -6.60
C SER A 357 9.06 -5.50 -6.87
N GLY A 358 8.03 -6.29 -7.16
CA GLY A 358 6.68 -5.81 -7.43
C GLY A 358 5.91 -5.38 -6.18
N THR A 359 6.34 -5.79 -4.98
CA THR A 359 5.68 -5.45 -3.71
C THR A 359 6.32 -4.27 -2.98
N LEU A 360 7.50 -3.83 -3.44
CA LEU A 360 8.27 -2.77 -2.78
C LEU A 360 7.66 -1.38 -3.03
N LYS A 361 7.58 -0.57 -1.95
CA LYS A 361 6.97 0.76 -1.95
C LYS A 361 7.77 1.74 -1.09
N TRP A 362 8.95 2.13 -1.55
CA TRP A 362 9.81 3.08 -0.86
C TRP A 362 9.96 2.76 0.63
N ILE A 363 9.74 3.77 1.54
CA ILE A 363 9.83 3.55 3.00
C ILE A 363 8.60 2.84 3.59
N GLU A 364 7.48 2.76 2.85
CA GLU A 364 6.29 2.01 3.28
C GLU A 364 6.56 0.50 3.32
N ARG A 365 7.30 -0.02 2.30
CA ARG A 365 7.70 -1.42 2.21
C ARG A 365 9.08 -1.54 1.57
N SER A 366 10.10 -1.64 2.39
CA SER A 366 11.51 -1.74 2.01
C SER A 366 12.09 -3.09 2.45
N ARG A 367 13.30 -3.41 1.98
CA ARG A 367 13.99 -4.66 2.34
C ARG A 367 14.68 -4.63 3.71
N HIS A 368 14.88 -3.45 4.24
CA HIS A 368 15.31 -3.21 5.63
C HIS A 368 14.35 -2.21 6.25
N PHE A 369 13.86 -2.51 7.43
CA PHE A 369 12.96 -1.66 8.20
C PHE A 369 13.16 -1.86 9.70
N CYS A 370 12.76 -0.89 10.51
CA CYS A 370 12.71 -1.03 11.95
C CYS A 370 11.28 -1.24 12.38
N GLN A 371 11.03 -2.36 13.04
CA GLN A 371 9.72 -2.71 13.57
C GLN A 371 9.61 -2.33 15.04
N ASN A 372 8.53 -1.67 15.43
CA ASN A 372 8.19 -1.48 16.83
C ASN A 372 7.54 -2.76 17.35
N ASP A 373 8.34 -3.73 17.70
CA ASP A 373 7.89 -5.06 18.06
C ASP A 373 7.99 -5.35 19.56
N ALA A 374 7.09 -6.17 20.06
CA ALA A 374 7.20 -6.71 21.40
C ALA A 374 6.52 -8.06 21.55
N HIS A 375 7.01 -8.82 22.54
CA HIS A 375 6.53 -10.13 22.90
C HIS A 375 6.19 -10.14 24.40
N LEU A 376 4.92 -10.41 24.70
CA LEU A 376 4.41 -10.46 26.06
C LEU A 376 4.24 -11.93 26.45
N PHE A 377 4.99 -12.38 27.43
CA PHE A 377 4.88 -13.73 27.99
C PHE A 377 3.86 -13.70 29.10
N VAL A 378 2.79 -14.47 28.96
CA VAL A 378 1.60 -14.39 29.80
C VAL A 378 1.15 -15.77 30.26
N THR A 379 0.41 -15.83 31.39
CA THR A 379 -0.35 -17.04 31.78
C THR A 379 -1.72 -17.03 31.09
N PRO A 380 -2.41 -18.18 31.00
CA PRO A 380 -3.77 -18.22 30.46
C PRO A 380 -4.73 -17.26 31.17
N GLU A 381 -4.55 -17.06 32.49
CA GLU A 381 -5.43 -16.21 33.29
C GLU A 381 -5.32 -14.72 32.98
N ASN A 382 -4.11 -14.23 32.64
CA ASN A 382 -3.89 -12.81 32.37
C ASN A 382 -3.77 -12.49 30.88
N MET A 383 -3.91 -13.50 30.00
CA MET A 383 -3.81 -13.33 28.55
C MET A 383 -4.82 -12.29 28.00
N LYS A 384 -6.10 -12.40 28.40
CA LYS A 384 -7.15 -11.50 27.92
C LYS A 384 -6.88 -10.04 28.33
N ASP A 385 -6.52 -9.82 29.58
CA ASP A 385 -6.22 -8.49 30.09
C ASP A 385 -5.02 -7.86 29.40
N GLU A 386 -3.99 -8.64 29.12
CA GLU A 386 -2.80 -8.16 28.42
C GLU A 386 -3.07 -7.89 26.94
N PHE A 387 -3.86 -8.73 26.29
CA PHE A 387 -4.29 -8.48 24.92
C PHE A 387 -5.09 -7.18 24.82
N LYS A 388 -6.06 -6.98 25.74
CA LYS A 388 -6.83 -5.73 25.82
C LYS A 388 -5.91 -4.51 25.97
N LYS A 389 -4.90 -4.56 26.85
CA LYS A 389 -3.95 -3.44 27.02
C LYS A 389 -3.15 -3.12 25.75
N VAL A 390 -2.82 -4.15 24.95
CA VAL A 390 -2.19 -3.94 23.65
C VAL A 390 -3.13 -3.22 22.69
N VAL A 391 -4.38 -3.62 22.63
CA VAL A 391 -5.39 -2.98 21.79
C VAL A 391 -5.66 -1.54 22.25
N ASP A 392 -5.78 -1.31 23.56
CA ASP A 392 -5.92 0.03 24.14
C ASP A 392 -4.72 0.93 23.77
N LEU A 393 -3.49 0.38 23.75
CA LEU A 393 -2.29 1.11 23.33
C LEU A 393 -2.33 1.47 21.82
N ILE A 394 -2.82 0.57 20.97
CA ILE A 394 -2.99 0.87 19.54
C ILE A 394 -3.92 2.08 19.35
N PHE A 395 -5.09 2.06 19.99
CA PHE A 395 -6.06 3.14 19.83
C PHE A 395 -5.65 4.44 20.53
N ASP A 396 -4.90 4.36 21.62
CA ASP A 396 -4.31 5.55 22.26
C ASP A 396 -3.30 6.25 21.33
N VAL A 397 -2.48 5.47 20.62
CA VAL A 397 -1.58 6.00 19.58
C VAL A 397 -2.37 6.57 18.41
N TYR A 398 -3.39 5.87 17.90
CA TYR A 398 -4.20 6.36 16.79
C TYR A 398 -4.89 7.68 17.13
N LYS A 399 -5.39 7.82 18.34
CA LYS A 399 -5.96 9.08 18.86
C LYS A 399 -4.93 10.21 18.87
N ASP A 400 -3.69 9.96 19.33
CA ASP A 400 -2.64 10.99 19.39
C ASP A 400 -2.25 11.50 17.99
N PHE A 401 -2.36 10.64 16.96
CA PHE A 401 -2.06 11.00 15.56
C PHE A 401 -3.31 11.37 14.74
N GLY A 402 -4.50 11.38 15.34
CA GLY A 402 -5.75 11.69 14.64
C GLY A 402 -6.14 10.67 13.57
N ILE A 403 -5.77 9.38 13.76
CA ILE A 403 -6.09 8.30 12.84
C ILE A 403 -7.51 7.81 13.13
N GLU A 404 -8.47 8.18 12.30
CA GLU A 404 -9.90 7.86 12.47
C GLU A 404 -10.40 6.81 11.47
N ASN A 405 -9.78 6.73 10.30
CA ASN A 405 -10.23 5.84 9.23
C ASN A 405 -9.44 4.52 9.25
N TYR A 406 -9.86 3.58 10.09
CA TYR A 406 -9.27 2.25 10.22
C TYR A 406 -10.34 1.16 10.30
N ARG A 407 -9.92 -0.08 10.03
CA ARG A 407 -10.74 -1.29 10.11
C ARG A 407 -9.98 -2.38 10.86
N CYS A 408 -10.65 -3.03 11.80
CA CYS A 408 -10.11 -4.19 12.50
C CYS A 408 -10.45 -5.47 11.74
N ILE A 409 -9.45 -6.30 11.50
CA ILE A 409 -9.58 -7.56 10.78
C ILE A 409 -9.05 -8.69 11.66
N LEU A 410 -9.90 -9.67 11.93
CA LEU A 410 -9.48 -10.93 12.51
C LEU A 410 -9.11 -11.88 11.37
N SER A 411 -7.80 -12.01 11.15
CA SER A 411 -7.26 -12.86 10.11
C SER A 411 -7.17 -14.30 10.59
N LEU A 412 -7.93 -15.18 9.94
CA LEU A 412 -8.06 -16.61 10.24
C LEU A 412 -7.32 -17.45 9.19
N ARG A 413 -7.05 -18.72 9.54
CA ARG A 413 -6.48 -19.66 8.57
C ARG A 413 -7.52 -20.08 7.54
N ASP A 414 -7.01 -20.52 6.38
CA ASP A 414 -7.75 -21.43 5.52
C ASP A 414 -7.65 -22.87 6.03
N PRO A 415 -8.77 -23.50 6.37
CA PRO A 415 -8.79 -24.90 6.80
C PRO A 415 -8.33 -25.89 5.74
N GLU A 416 -8.43 -25.53 4.45
CA GLU A 416 -8.03 -26.37 3.30
C GLU A 416 -6.51 -26.32 3.02
N ASP A 417 -5.82 -25.23 3.41
CA ASP A 417 -4.39 -25.07 3.19
C ASP A 417 -3.56 -25.70 4.31
N LYS A 418 -3.23 -26.99 4.12
CA LYS A 418 -2.40 -27.77 5.05
C LYS A 418 -0.89 -27.56 4.89
N VAL A 419 -0.46 -26.80 3.90
CA VAL A 419 0.96 -26.55 3.61
C VAL A 419 1.45 -25.30 4.30
N LYS A 420 0.67 -24.22 4.22
CA LYS A 420 1.01 -22.91 4.78
C LYS A 420 0.98 -22.89 6.30
N TYR A 421 0.06 -23.62 6.92
CA TYR A 421 -0.24 -23.48 8.35
C TYR A 421 0.23 -24.65 9.19
N HIS A 422 0.67 -24.37 10.42
CA HIS A 422 1.02 -25.42 11.40
C HIS A 422 -0.22 -26.24 11.77
N GLN A 423 -0.06 -27.59 11.79
CA GLN A 423 -1.18 -28.52 11.98
C GLN A 423 -1.36 -28.85 13.47
N ASP A 424 -2.13 -28.04 14.18
CA ASP A 424 -2.67 -28.30 15.51
C ASP A 424 -4.05 -27.66 15.57
N ASP A 425 -5.04 -28.41 15.10
CA ASP A 425 -6.40 -27.90 14.92
C ASP A 425 -7.07 -27.54 16.24
N GLU A 426 -6.86 -28.33 17.31
CA GLU A 426 -7.50 -28.11 18.62
C GLU A 426 -6.96 -26.83 19.29
N MET A 427 -5.65 -26.65 19.31
CA MET A 427 -5.02 -25.49 19.92
C MET A 427 -5.38 -24.22 19.15
N ARG A 428 -5.50 -24.33 17.82
CA ARG A 428 -5.83 -23.21 16.94
C ARG A 428 -7.27 -22.74 17.12
N GLU A 429 -8.22 -23.68 17.21
CA GLU A 429 -9.62 -23.35 17.48
C GLU A 429 -9.75 -22.63 18.84
N LYS A 430 -8.98 -23.06 19.85
CA LYS A 430 -8.92 -22.38 21.15
C LYS A 430 -8.39 -20.94 21.01
N ALA A 431 -7.36 -20.72 20.20
CA ALA A 431 -6.80 -19.39 19.98
C ALA A 431 -7.77 -18.46 19.22
N GLU A 432 -8.41 -18.96 18.17
CA GLU A 432 -9.40 -18.19 17.40
C GLU A 432 -10.60 -17.81 18.26
N ASN A 433 -11.11 -18.76 19.07
CA ASN A 433 -12.21 -18.49 19.98
C ASN A 433 -11.81 -17.51 21.09
N ALA A 434 -10.60 -17.63 21.64
CA ALA A 434 -10.09 -16.68 22.62
C ALA A 434 -10.01 -15.25 22.06
N LEU A 435 -9.56 -15.09 20.81
CA LEU A 435 -9.55 -13.78 20.15
C LEU A 435 -10.95 -13.22 19.92
N ARG A 436 -11.90 -14.03 19.43
CA ARG A 436 -13.30 -13.63 19.28
C ARG A 436 -13.92 -13.18 20.61
N GLU A 437 -13.68 -13.94 21.67
CA GLU A 437 -14.16 -13.59 23.02
C GLU A 437 -13.59 -12.25 23.47
N VAL A 438 -12.28 -12.03 23.33
CA VAL A 438 -11.64 -10.76 23.71
C VAL A 438 -12.20 -9.61 22.87
N MET A 439 -12.28 -9.75 21.56
CA MET A 439 -12.80 -8.69 20.67
C MET A 439 -14.25 -8.31 21.01
N ASN A 440 -15.08 -9.30 21.32
CA ASN A 440 -16.47 -9.08 21.76
C ASN A 440 -16.53 -8.39 23.13
N GLU A 441 -15.68 -8.80 24.10
CA GLU A 441 -15.63 -8.19 25.44
C GLU A 441 -15.20 -6.71 25.43
N ILE A 442 -14.32 -6.34 24.49
CA ILE A 442 -13.85 -4.94 24.35
C ILE A 442 -14.69 -4.10 23.37
N TRP A 443 -15.78 -4.67 22.83
CA TRP A 443 -16.74 -3.99 21.95
C TRP A 443 -16.11 -3.38 20.70
N ILE A 444 -15.11 -4.03 20.10
CA ILE A 444 -14.52 -3.61 18.83
C ILE A 444 -15.26 -4.26 17.68
N GLU A 445 -15.72 -3.46 16.74
CA GLU A 445 -16.22 -3.95 15.44
C GLU A 445 -15.06 -4.51 14.62
N TYR A 446 -15.19 -5.74 14.13
CA TYR A 446 -14.19 -6.39 13.30
C TYR A 446 -14.83 -7.22 12.18
N THR A 447 -14.08 -7.47 11.13
CA THR A 447 -14.42 -8.41 10.07
C THR A 447 -13.51 -9.63 10.16
N GLU A 448 -14.02 -10.83 9.85
CA GLU A 448 -13.21 -12.04 9.74
C GLU A 448 -12.76 -12.22 8.28
N GLU A 449 -11.48 -12.43 8.06
CA GLU A 449 -10.90 -12.72 6.75
C GLU A 449 -10.10 -14.02 6.80
N ILE A 450 -10.41 -14.94 5.88
CA ILE A 450 -9.71 -16.21 5.71
C ILE A 450 -8.53 -15.95 4.77
N TRP A 451 -7.37 -16.63 4.94
CA TRP A 451 -6.13 -16.62 4.13
C TRP A 451 -5.00 -15.69 4.63
N GLU A 452 -5.31 -14.68 5.45
CA GLU A 452 -4.36 -13.65 5.87
C GLU A 452 -3.61 -13.98 7.18
N ALA A 453 -3.99 -15.06 7.89
CA ALA A 453 -3.36 -15.46 9.15
C ALA A 453 -1.85 -15.75 8.99
N ALA A 454 -1.06 -15.51 10.04
CA ALA A 454 0.32 -15.98 10.12
C ALA A 454 0.38 -17.52 10.06
N PHE A 455 1.50 -18.08 9.55
CA PHE A 455 1.64 -19.53 9.44
C PHE A 455 1.53 -20.24 10.79
N TYR A 456 1.78 -19.52 11.88
CA TYR A 456 1.74 -20.05 13.23
C TYR A 456 0.40 -19.82 13.95
N TRP A 457 -0.36 -18.69 13.73
CA TRP A 457 -1.59 -18.41 14.50
C TRP A 457 -2.48 -17.27 13.93
N PRO A 458 -3.76 -17.16 14.40
CA PRO A 458 -4.64 -16.07 14.04
C PRO A 458 -4.12 -14.73 14.57
N LYS A 459 -4.46 -13.64 13.90
CA LYS A 459 -4.01 -12.30 14.23
C LYS A 459 -5.12 -11.26 14.11
N LEU A 460 -5.07 -10.25 14.96
CA LEU A 460 -5.80 -9.01 14.79
C LEU A 460 -4.90 -8.03 14.00
N ASP A 461 -5.34 -7.65 12.82
CA ASP A 461 -4.73 -6.56 12.05
C ASP A 461 -5.61 -5.32 12.16
N VAL A 462 -4.98 -4.16 12.35
CA VAL A 462 -5.65 -2.88 12.25
C VAL A 462 -5.17 -2.21 10.97
N ASN A 463 -6.03 -2.24 9.97
CA ASN A 463 -5.77 -1.67 8.67
C ASN A 463 -6.23 -0.22 8.64
N VAL A 464 -5.42 0.63 8.04
CA VAL A 464 -5.77 2.01 7.75
C VAL A 464 -6.05 2.17 6.27
N LYS A 465 -7.00 3.04 5.98
CA LYS A 465 -7.26 3.47 4.61
C LYS A 465 -6.69 4.87 4.43
N PRO A 466 -5.48 4.97 3.88
CA PRO A 466 -4.87 6.28 3.67
C PRO A 466 -5.67 7.10 2.67
N ALA A 467 -5.43 8.41 2.65
CA ALA A 467 -6.03 9.30 1.65
C ALA A 467 -5.64 8.88 0.22
N ILE A 468 -4.60 8.07 0.07
CA ILE A 468 -4.05 7.58 -1.20
C ILE A 468 -3.76 6.09 -1.11
N GLY A 469 -4.16 5.36 -2.15
CA GLY A 469 -3.76 3.96 -2.32
C GLY A 469 -4.69 2.96 -1.64
N ASN A 470 -4.20 1.73 -1.55
CA ASN A 470 -4.94 0.62 -0.98
C ASN A 470 -4.78 0.61 0.54
N GLU A 471 -5.79 0.08 1.20
CA GLU A 471 -5.75 -0.26 2.61
C GLU A 471 -4.53 -1.14 2.94
N TYR A 472 -3.89 -0.89 4.08
CA TYR A 472 -2.79 -1.72 4.57
C TYR A 472 -2.70 -1.72 6.09
N THR A 473 -2.09 -2.79 6.63
CA THR A 473 -1.91 -2.97 8.07
C THR A 473 -0.92 -1.96 8.64
N LEU A 474 -1.36 -1.21 9.65
CA LEU A 474 -0.53 -0.26 10.39
C LEU A 474 -0.23 -0.72 11.82
N SER A 475 -1.06 -1.59 12.39
CA SER A 475 -0.81 -2.22 13.69
C SER A 475 -1.28 -3.68 13.67
N THR A 476 -0.66 -4.53 14.50
CA THR A 476 -1.02 -5.93 14.61
C THR A 476 -0.86 -6.45 16.04
N CYS A 477 -1.71 -7.42 16.42
CA CYS A 477 -1.63 -8.16 17.66
C CYS A 477 -1.98 -9.63 17.43
N GLN A 478 -1.14 -10.56 17.90
CA GLN A 478 -1.24 -11.99 17.59
C GLN A 478 -1.05 -12.83 18.84
N LEU A 479 -1.84 -13.90 19.00
CA LEU A 479 -1.63 -14.90 20.05
C LEU A 479 -0.81 -16.05 19.51
N ASP A 480 0.22 -16.47 20.25
CA ASP A 480 1.12 -17.55 19.87
C ASP A 480 1.26 -18.58 20.99
N PHE A 481 0.86 -19.79 20.69
CA PHE A 481 1.03 -20.96 21.56
C PHE A 481 2.12 -21.90 21.01
N CYS A 482 2.59 -21.68 19.79
CA CYS A 482 3.48 -22.56 19.05
C CYS A 482 4.97 -22.30 19.36
N LEU A 483 5.46 -21.07 19.18
CA LEU A 483 6.85 -20.75 19.41
C LEU A 483 7.30 -21.01 20.86
N PRO A 484 6.52 -20.65 21.90
CA PRO A 484 6.89 -21.00 23.28
C PRO A 484 7.11 -22.50 23.49
N ALA A 485 6.29 -23.33 22.87
CA ALA A 485 6.42 -24.79 22.93
C ALA A 485 7.66 -25.29 22.15
N LYS A 486 7.92 -24.78 20.95
CA LYS A 486 9.09 -25.13 20.14
C LYS A 486 10.43 -24.78 20.82
N PHE A 487 10.44 -23.67 21.58
CA PHE A 487 11.60 -23.24 22.37
C PHE A 487 11.62 -23.84 23.78
N ASP A 488 10.71 -24.74 24.13
CA ASP A 488 10.53 -25.36 25.45
C ASP A 488 10.52 -24.34 26.62
N LEU A 489 9.86 -23.19 26.39
CA LEU A 489 9.75 -22.15 27.41
C LEU A 489 8.87 -22.61 28.56
N LYS A 490 9.32 -22.36 29.79
CA LYS A 490 8.62 -22.78 31.01
C LYS A 490 8.53 -21.67 32.05
N TYR A 491 7.46 -21.70 32.81
CA TYR A 491 7.34 -21.02 34.10
C TYR A 491 6.82 -22.02 35.16
N THR A 492 7.11 -21.79 36.44
CA THR A 492 6.59 -22.58 37.53
C THR A 492 5.27 -21.99 37.98
N ASP A 493 4.17 -22.76 37.87
CA ASP A 493 2.84 -22.31 38.24
C ASP A 493 2.57 -22.45 39.73
N LYS A 494 1.37 -22.04 40.21
CA LYS A 494 0.92 -22.05 41.61
C LYS A 494 0.95 -23.43 42.25
N ASP A 495 0.73 -24.46 41.45
CA ASP A 495 0.75 -25.88 41.84
C ASP A 495 2.19 -26.46 41.89
N GLY A 496 3.21 -25.70 41.53
CA GLY A 496 4.61 -26.12 41.46
C GLY A 496 4.96 -26.83 40.15
N GLU A 497 4.01 -27.04 39.25
CA GLU A 497 4.29 -27.63 37.94
C GLU A 497 4.85 -26.63 36.95
N LYS A 498 5.62 -27.14 35.97
CA LYS A 498 6.17 -26.32 34.88
C LYS A 498 5.17 -26.28 33.73
N LYS A 499 4.70 -25.05 33.39
CA LYS A 499 3.77 -24.81 32.29
C LYS A 499 4.46 -23.92 31.21
N THR A 500 3.98 -24.07 29.98
CA THR A 500 4.43 -23.24 28.84
C THR A 500 3.65 -21.92 28.84
N PRO A 501 4.30 -20.74 28.76
CA PRO A 501 3.60 -19.47 28.67
C PRO A 501 2.94 -19.32 27.29
N ILE A 502 1.92 -18.46 27.20
CA ILE A 502 1.37 -17.95 25.95
C ILE A 502 2.16 -16.69 25.59
N VAL A 503 2.36 -16.43 24.31
CA VAL A 503 3.02 -15.20 23.85
C VAL A 503 2.06 -14.35 23.04
N ILE A 504 2.00 -13.06 23.37
CA ILE A 504 1.31 -12.05 22.56
C ILE A 504 2.38 -11.31 21.79
N HIS A 505 2.35 -11.43 20.45
CA HIS A 505 3.18 -10.61 19.55
C HIS A 505 2.40 -9.35 19.21
N ARG A 506 3.08 -8.21 19.18
CA ARG A 506 2.43 -6.98 18.76
C ARG A 506 3.39 -6.00 18.09
N ALA A 507 2.87 -5.25 17.13
CA ALA A 507 3.54 -4.11 16.56
C ALA A 507 2.55 -2.94 16.50
N ILE A 508 2.81 -1.85 17.24
CA ILE A 508 1.91 -0.70 17.34
C ILE A 508 2.08 0.23 16.14
N LEU A 509 3.32 0.64 15.85
CA LEU A 509 3.65 1.45 14.68
C LEU A 509 4.01 0.59 13.46
N TRP A 510 3.84 -0.71 13.57
CA TRP A 510 4.36 -1.74 12.65
C TRP A 510 5.84 -1.50 12.34
N ALA A 511 6.17 -1.03 11.12
CA ALA A 511 7.50 -0.52 10.79
C ALA A 511 7.50 1.01 10.89
N ILE A 512 8.49 1.60 11.58
CA ILE A 512 8.60 3.06 11.77
C ILE A 512 8.58 3.79 10.42
N GLY A 513 9.27 3.26 9.40
CA GLY A 513 9.26 3.84 8.05
C GLY A 513 7.89 3.84 7.39
N ARG A 514 7.07 2.77 7.59
CA ARG A 514 5.69 2.68 7.10
C ARG A 514 4.79 3.71 7.79
N PHE A 515 4.88 3.79 9.12
CA PHE A 515 4.13 4.78 9.88
C PHE A 515 4.53 6.20 9.48
N PHE A 516 5.83 6.44 9.26
CA PHE A 516 6.33 7.72 8.78
C PHE A 516 5.78 8.07 7.39
N ALA A 517 5.75 7.12 6.44
CA ALA A 517 5.11 7.34 5.14
C ALA A 517 3.64 7.73 5.30
N TYR A 518 2.90 6.99 6.15
CA TYR A 518 1.50 7.25 6.45
C TYR A 518 1.27 8.68 6.96
N ILE A 519 2.00 9.11 7.99
CA ILE A 519 1.80 10.46 8.56
C ILE A 519 2.24 11.58 7.61
N ILE A 520 3.25 11.36 6.74
CA ILE A 520 3.61 12.33 5.68
C ILE A 520 2.41 12.55 4.76
N GLU A 521 1.77 11.47 4.32
CA GLU A 521 0.65 11.51 3.37
C GLU A 521 -0.60 12.10 4.00
N GLU A 522 -0.96 11.72 5.22
CA GLU A 522 -2.14 12.23 5.93
C GLU A 522 -2.02 13.71 6.27
N THR A 523 -0.89 14.13 6.81
CA THR A 523 -0.66 15.51 7.24
C THR A 523 -0.15 16.43 6.13
N LYS A 524 0.19 15.92 4.96
CA LYS A 524 0.90 16.69 3.91
C LYS A 524 2.18 17.33 4.43
N TRP A 525 2.87 16.67 5.36
CA TRP A 525 4.04 17.19 6.07
C TRP A 525 3.74 18.37 7.03
N VAL A 526 2.49 18.65 7.35
CA VAL A 526 2.14 19.65 8.39
C VAL A 526 2.01 18.91 9.71
N PHE A 527 3.14 18.61 10.32
CA PHE A 527 3.18 17.85 11.56
C PHE A 527 2.81 18.69 12.79
N PRO A 528 2.31 18.06 13.86
CA PRO A 528 2.30 18.69 15.18
C PRO A 528 3.69 19.22 15.54
N VAL A 529 3.73 20.32 16.29
CA VAL A 529 4.99 21.04 16.60
C VAL A 529 6.05 20.14 17.23
N TRP A 530 5.62 19.22 18.11
CA TRP A 530 6.54 18.29 18.78
C TRP A 530 7.25 17.33 17.81
N LEU A 531 6.63 17.00 16.68
CA LEU A 531 7.15 16.04 15.69
C LEU A 531 7.92 16.72 14.55
N THR A 532 7.84 18.03 14.41
CA THR A 532 8.50 18.76 13.32
C THR A 532 10.02 18.74 13.47
N PRO A 533 10.83 18.47 12.43
CA PRO A 533 12.30 18.47 12.54
C PRO A 533 12.88 19.83 12.88
N GLU A 534 12.20 20.90 12.53
CA GLU A 534 12.56 22.28 12.87
C GLU A 534 11.29 23.01 13.35
N GLN A 535 11.23 23.36 14.61
CA GLN A 535 10.04 23.96 15.23
C GLN A 535 9.98 25.46 14.99
N VAL A 536 11.13 26.11 14.96
CA VAL A 536 11.26 27.56 14.88
C VAL A 536 12.38 27.93 13.91
N ARG A 537 12.09 28.87 13.00
CA ARG A 537 13.12 29.54 12.21
C ARG A 537 13.16 31.02 12.56
N ILE A 538 14.33 31.52 12.92
CA ILE A 538 14.56 32.94 13.21
C ILE A 538 15.09 33.62 11.95
N ILE A 539 14.46 34.71 11.56
CA ILE A 539 14.82 35.48 10.36
C ILE A 539 15.13 36.92 10.77
N PRO A 540 16.42 37.30 10.83
CA PRO A 540 16.82 38.69 11.02
C PRO A 540 16.42 39.51 9.78
N VAL A 541 15.87 40.71 10.00
CA VAL A 541 15.46 41.65 8.94
C VAL A 541 16.68 42.18 8.18
N ALA A 542 17.80 42.31 8.87
CA ALA A 542 19.11 42.72 8.32
C ALA A 542 20.24 42.11 9.16
N ASP A 543 21.45 42.04 8.61
CA ASP A 543 22.63 41.46 9.25
C ASP A 543 22.98 42.10 10.60
N ALA A 544 22.64 43.38 10.78
CA ALA A 544 22.82 44.08 12.05
C ALA A 544 22.07 43.44 13.23
N PHE A 545 21.09 42.56 12.97
CA PHE A 545 20.29 41.90 14.01
C PHE A 545 20.67 40.43 14.21
N ASN A 546 21.71 39.93 13.54
CA ASN A 546 22.20 38.55 13.65
C ASN A 546 22.58 38.18 15.08
N ASP A 547 23.26 39.10 15.82
CA ASP A 547 23.63 38.84 17.20
C ASP A 547 22.41 38.58 18.10
N TYR A 548 21.32 39.35 17.91
CA TYR A 548 20.10 39.13 18.66
C TYR A 548 19.38 37.85 18.21
N ALA A 549 19.32 37.59 16.92
CA ALA A 549 18.77 36.34 16.39
C ALA A 549 19.50 35.11 16.99
N ASN A 550 20.82 35.16 17.06
CA ASN A 550 21.62 34.10 17.69
C ASN A 550 21.38 33.98 19.20
N LYS A 551 21.20 35.08 19.90
CA LYS A 551 20.82 35.06 21.33
C LYS A 551 19.45 34.37 21.53
N VAL A 552 18.45 34.72 20.73
CA VAL A 552 17.12 34.07 20.74
C VAL A 552 17.25 32.59 20.41
N CYS A 553 18.09 32.22 19.44
CA CYS A 553 18.34 30.83 19.07
C CYS A 553 18.93 30.01 20.22
N GLU A 554 19.96 30.54 20.90
CA GLU A 554 20.59 29.86 22.04
C GLU A 554 19.62 29.71 23.23
N GLU A 555 18.79 30.70 23.51
CA GLU A 555 17.73 30.62 24.53
C GLU A 555 16.76 29.48 24.24
N LEU A 556 16.27 29.39 23.00
CA LEU A 556 15.36 28.34 22.56
C LEU A 556 16.04 26.96 22.56
N ARG A 557 17.31 26.86 22.16
CA ARG A 557 18.10 25.60 22.20
C ARG A 557 18.31 25.11 23.61
N THR A 558 18.60 26.03 24.56
CA THR A 558 18.75 25.71 25.99
C THR A 558 17.47 25.09 26.56
N ASN A 559 16.32 25.46 26.02
CA ASN A 559 15.01 24.86 26.35
C ASN A 559 14.69 23.62 25.50
N ASN A 560 15.68 23.01 24.83
CA ASN A 560 15.55 21.80 23.99
C ASN A 560 14.64 21.93 22.76
N PHE A 561 14.42 23.14 22.24
CA PHE A 561 13.70 23.32 20.98
C PHE A 561 14.63 23.19 19.78
N ARG A 562 14.08 22.65 18.69
CA ARG A 562 14.77 22.51 17.39
C ARG A 562 14.61 23.81 16.60
N VAL A 563 15.65 24.61 16.58
CA VAL A 563 15.62 25.97 16.05
C VAL A 563 16.85 26.26 15.19
N SER A 564 16.66 27.08 14.16
CA SER A 564 17.74 27.62 13.31
C SER A 564 17.60 29.12 13.11
N VAL A 565 18.72 29.77 12.77
CA VAL A 565 18.77 31.14 12.29
C VAL A 565 19.04 31.14 10.79
N ASP A 566 18.26 31.92 10.03
CA ASP A 566 18.46 32.08 8.59
C ASP A 566 19.37 33.30 8.30
N GLU A 567 20.68 33.09 8.37
CA GLU A 567 21.70 34.11 8.09
C GLU A 567 22.14 34.15 6.60
N TRP A 568 21.49 33.37 5.71
CA TRP A 568 21.84 33.34 4.30
C TRP A 568 21.63 34.73 3.65
N TRP A 569 22.40 35.01 2.60
CA TRP A 569 22.37 36.27 1.84
C TRP A 569 21.09 36.47 0.99
N ASP A 570 20.09 35.59 1.13
CA ASP A 570 18.79 35.69 0.47
C ASP A 570 17.99 36.91 0.94
N SER A 571 17.12 37.44 0.08
CA SER A 571 16.23 38.51 0.46
C SER A 571 15.24 38.06 1.55
N PHE A 572 14.83 38.96 2.43
CA PHE A 572 13.90 38.69 3.53
C PHE A 572 12.65 37.88 3.09
N ASN A 573 12.00 38.32 1.99
CA ASN A 573 10.83 37.62 1.46
C ASN A 573 11.15 36.19 0.98
N LYS A 574 12.35 35.95 0.46
CA LYS A 574 12.79 34.62 0.04
C LYS A 574 13.04 33.72 1.25
N LYS A 575 13.63 34.24 2.31
CA LYS A 575 13.80 33.52 3.61
C LYS A 575 12.46 33.07 4.17
N ILE A 576 11.47 33.96 4.24
CA ILE A 576 10.10 33.61 4.66
C ILE A 576 9.49 32.52 3.76
N ARG A 577 9.58 32.70 2.43
CA ARG A 577 9.07 31.70 1.49
C ARG A 577 9.73 30.34 1.68
N ASN A 578 11.04 30.30 1.87
CA ASN A 578 11.78 29.04 2.10
C ASN A 578 11.32 28.36 3.40
N ALA A 579 11.10 29.11 4.47
CA ALA A 579 10.57 28.59 5.73
C ALA A 579 9.14 28.04 5.56
N GLU A 580 8.30 28.73 4.80
CA GLU A 580 6.92 28.28 4.49
C GLU A 580 6.91 27.03 3.59
N LEU A 581 7.81 26.92 2.61
CA LEU A 581 7.96 25.72 1.78
C LEU A 581 8.35 24.48 2.62
N LEU A 582 9.21 24.68 3.63
CA LEU A 582 9.58 23.64 4.59
C LEU A 582 8.51 23.41 5.67
N LYS A 583 7.41 24.20 5.66
CA LYS A 583 6.28 24.12 6.60
C LYS A 583 6.71 24.22 8.06
N ILE A 584 7.64 25.11 8.34
CA ILE A 584 8.13 25.35 9.70
C ILE A 584 7.01 26.00 10.51
N PRO A 585 6.64 25.45 11.69
CA PRO A 585 5.48 25.92 12.46
C PRO A 585 5.56 27.39 12.86
N TYR A 586 6.73 27.83 13.30
CA TYR A 586 6.94 29.21 13.77
C TYR A 586 8.11 29.87 13.06
N ILE A 587 7.87 31.05 12.53
CA ILE A 587 8.88 31.94 11.98
C ILE A 587 8.98 33.13 12.92
N LEU A 588 10.15 33.35 13.52
CA LEU A 588 10.42 34.51 14.35
C LEU A 588 11.15 35.56 13.51
N ILE A 589 10.56 36.73 13.40
CA ILE A 589 11.18 37.86 12.73
C ILE A 589 11.77 38.79 13.80
N VAL A 590 13.04 39.16 13.61
CA VAL A 590 13.74 40.02 14.54
C VAL A 590 14.34 41.25 13.81
N GLY A 591 14.04 42.41 14.30
CA GLY A 591 14.52 43.69 13.82
C GLY A 591 14.81 44.66 14.96
N GLU A 592 14.95 45.95 14.65
CA GLU A 592 15.30 46.97 15.61
C GLU A 592 14.31 47.08 16.80
N LYS A 593 13.00 46.92 16.54
CA LYS A 593 11.94 46.97 17.57
C LYS A 593 12.06 45.78 18.54
N GLU A 594 12.24 44.59 17.99
CA GLU A 594 12.35 43.34 18.77
C GLU A 594 13.61 43.37 19.65
N VAL A 595 14.74 43.84 19.10
CA VAL A 595 15.99 44.05 19.89
C VAL A 595 15.75 45.01 21.04
N GLY A 596 15.07 46.16 20.80
CA GLY A 596 14.84 47.20 21.79
C GLY A 596 13.92 46.77 22.93
N SER A 597 12.97 45.86 22.67
CA SER A 597 11.95 45.39 23.63
C SER A 597 12.21 43.96 24.15
N ASN A 598 13.30 43.32 23.79
CA ASN A 598 13.58 41.89 24.09
C ASN A 598 12.41 40.99 23.75
N SER A 599 11.86 41.15 22.53
CA SER A 599 10.70 40.44 22.03
C SER A 599 10.97 39.77 20.68
N VAL A 600 10.01 39.02 20.18
CA VAL A 600 10.03 38.38 18.88
C VAL A 600 8.70 38.62 18.15
N SER A 601 8.74 38.90 16.86
CA SER A 601 7.56 38.93 16.02
C SER A 601 7.30 37.55 15.48
N VAL A 602 6.25 36.89 15.95
CA VAL A 602 5.89 35.50 15.65
C VAL A 602 4.98 35.46 14.46
N ARG A 603 5.28 34.59 13.49
CA ARG A 603 4.40 34.22 12.37
C ARG A 603 4.15 32.74 12.39
N GLU A 604 2.89 32.34 12.56
CA GLU A 604 2.50 30.92 12.54
C GLU A 604 2.25 30.42 11.11
N PHE A 605 2.67 29.20 10.85
CA PHE A 605 2.49 28.60 9.51
C PHE A 605 1.03 28.24 9.23
N VAL A 606 0.33 27.61 10.18
CA VAL A 606 -1.03 27.07 9.97
C VAL A 606 -2.07 28.18 10.01
N SER A 607 -2.13 28.95 11.10
CA SER A 607 -3.13 30.01 11.30
C SER A 607 -2.88 31.26 10.46
N LYS A 608 -1.64 31.44 9.97
CA LYS A 608 -1.13 32.66 9.32
C LYS A 608 -1.19 33.91 10.22
N GLU A 609 -1.44 33.73 11.50
CA GLU A 609 -1.44 34.81 12.47
C GLU A 609 -0.04 35.39 12.67
N GLN A 610 -0.01 36.69 12.97
CA GLN A 610 1.18 37.44 13.34
C GLN A 610 0.94 38.26 14.60
N TYR A 611 1.86 38.11 15.54
CA TYR A 611 1.78 38.82 16.82
C TYR A 611 3.18 38.97 17.42
N VAL A 612 3.31 39.83 18.43
CA VAL A 612 4.59 40.06 19.14
C VAL A 612 4.47 39.53 20.56
N LEU A 613 5.46 38.77 21.00
CA LEU A 613 5.61 38.25 22.35
C LEU A 613 7.00 38.61 22.90
N SER A 614 7.11 38.73 24.22
CA SER A 614 8.41 38.64 24.85
C SER A 614 9.01 37.26 24.62
N LEU A 615 10.33 37.13 24.63
CA LEU A 615 10.99 35.84 24.43
C LEU A 615 10.54 34.81 25.47
N ASP A 616 10.41 35.21 26.75
CA ASP A 616 9.94 34.31 27.83
C ASP A 616 8.51 33.80 27.60
N GLU A 617 7.59 34.66 27.12
CA GLU A 617 6.22 34.24 26.79
C GLU A 617 6.20 33.25 25.62
N PHE A 618 7.01 33.49 24.62
CA PHE A 618 7.10 32.57 23.48
C PHE A 618 7.67 31.20 23.89
N VAL A 619 8.74 31.15 24.72
CA VAL A 619 9.30 29.93 25.27
C VAL A 619 8.23 29.13 26.03
N LYS A 620 7.48 29.77 26.91
CA LYS A 620 6.39 29.11 27.65
C LYS A 620 5.30 28.55 26.73
N LYS A 621 4.85 29.36 25.77
CA LYS A 621 3.84 28.94 24.80
C LYS A 621 4.31 27.71 24.01
N LEU A 622 5.54 27.73 23.52
CA LEU A 622 6.11 26.63 22.73
C LEU A 622 6.26 25.37 23.59
N ASP A 623 6.72 25.49 24.83
CA ASP A 623 6.86 24.37 25.78
C ASP A 623 5.51 23.69 26.07
N GLU A 624 4.45 24.48 26.30
CA GLU A 624 3.09 23.96 26.50
C GLU A 624 2.59 23.18 25.28
N ILE A 625 2.80 23.70 24.06
CA ILE A 625 2.39 23.05 22.81
C ILE A 625 3.16 21.76 22.61
N VAL A 626 4.48 21.76 22.77
CA VAL A 626 5.31 20.58 22.60
C VAL A 626 4.96 19.49 23.62
N LYS A 627 4.73 19.84 24.88
CA LYS A 627 4.34 18.92 25.95
C LYS A 627 2.95 18.34 25.76
N SER A 628 2.03 19.12 25.23
CA SER A 628 0.67 18.64 24.94
C SER A 628 0.59 17.69 23.75
N LYS A 629 1.67 17.58 22.96
CA LYS A 629 1.75 16.80 21.71
C LYS A 629 0.68 17.16 20.67
N LYS A 630 0.24 18.43 20.68
CA LYS A 630 -0.73 18.99 19.74
C LYS A 630 -0.07 19.70 18.56
#